data_6f9b0fe644fda8d71e21e609006a01fd
#
_entry.id   6f9b0fe644fda8d71e21e609006a01fd
#
_cell.length_a   1.000
_cell.length_b   1.000
_cell.length_c   1.000
_cell.angle_alpha   90.00
_cell.angle_beta   90.00
_cell.angle_gamma   90.00
#
_symmetry.space_group_name_H-M   'P 1'
#
loop_
_entity.id
_entity.type
_entity.pdbx_description
1 polymer ?
#
loop_
_entity_poly.entity_id
_entity_poly.type
_entity_poly.pdbx_seq_one_letter_code
_entity_poly.pdbx_strand_id
1 'polypeptide(L)'
;MVNVHSLHGEDLVVLGIPGGVELWLDTAEQCQRIWTISNGGARRNPATVDPRPRGELLFSSGTVAGFVEDLGVQGTFLNVVDMASSATWRVRAAFAFAALGRVLAISSNDPTDEDGLHGLHVFANGQATFLESDGPVIEAGGDSTRVVMSVFTGSDTQLREITEDGVGDLVVHHVDTLSGYKALSLDGSLYTVRGFTDTLTVASVPRRNRVLRSPRPVITGLTFPSPHGEYVVSRAPERATGAVIHFHGGPESYEVPEGRFFGLPQWCNAHGLDWIGVNYQGSLMPDRLYTRSAWHRWRSAMQEDFLGAVELTSGPLVLAGWSFGATLALTLGASTERTKGLLLGAPTGNLAKHVEHAVTIDPGHLDWFARRFDLEGDDAKFFSGMNGFNADLQVLEIHGENDINCPAYLANEVAERWKEQGNPWERVWLPGRGHYASIPEDVELISESARNFLTRVLLEKA
;
A
#
# COMPACT_ATOMS: atom_id res chain seq x y z
N MET A 1 5.71 -12.69 -2.45
CA MET A 1 6.88 -13.61 -2.45
C MET A 1 6.73 -14.47 -1.20
N VAL A 2 6.44 -15.72 -1.37
CA VAL A 2 6.14 -16.63 -0.24
C VAL A 2 7.45 -17.15 0.32
N ASN A 3 7.68 -16.96 1.61
CA ASN A 3 8.88 -17.48 2.27
C ASN A 3 8.66 -18.95 2.62
N VAL A 4 9.49 -19.81 2.05
CA VAL A 4 9.53 -21.23 2.36
C VAL A 4 10.20 -21.40 3.72
N HIS A 5 9.49 -21.91 4.71
CA HIS A 5 10.12 -22.39 5.94
C HIS A 5 10.27 -23.92 5.86
N SER A 6 11.49 -24.41 5.89
CA SER A 6 11.74 -25.83 5.95
C SER A 6 11.42 -26.33 7.38
N LEU A 7 10.55 -27.30 7.45
CA LEU A 7 10.35 -28.11 8.65
C LEU A 7 11.44 -29.20 8.66
N HIS A 8 12.54 -28.99 9.38
CA HIS A 8 13.60 -29.99 9.51
C HIS A 8 14.16 -30.56 8.18
N GLY A 9 14.24 -29.71 7.12
CA GLY A 9 14.71 -30.16 5.81
C GLY A 9 13.60 -30.69 4.87
N GLU A 10 12.35 -30.46 5.24
CA GLU A 10 11.17 -30.79 4.47
C GLU A 10 10.39 -29.52 4.10
N ASP A 11 10.02 -29.37 2.84
CA ASP A 11 9.22 -28.25 2.36
C ASP A 11 7.75 -28.63 2.29
N LEU A 12 6.87 -27.80 2.82
CA LEU A 12 5.43 -27.98 2.69
C LEU A 12 4.95 -27.22 1.44
N VAL A 13 4.43 -27.97 0.48
CA VAL A 13 3.95 -27.44 -0.80
C VAL A 13 2.42 -27.44 -0.84
N VAL A 14 1.82 -26.38 -1.38
CA VAL A 14 0.37 -26.25 -1.52
C VAL A 14 -0.03 -26.15 -2.95
N LEU A 15 -1.03 -26.91 -3.29
CA LEU A 15 -1.67 -26.88 -4.59
C LEU A 15 -3.12 -26.44 -4.46
N GLY A 16 -3.49 -25.41 -5.21
CA GLY A 16 -4.90 -25.10 -5.46
C GLY A 16 -5.54 -26.21 -6.29
N ILE A 17 -6.70 -26.71 -5.82
CA ILE A 17 -7.56 -27.63 -6.56
C ILE A 17 -8.96 -27.03 -6.63
N PRO A 18 -9.81 -27.42 -7.59
CA PRO A 18 -11.19 -26.92 -7.63
C PRO A 18 -11.92 -27.11 -6.30
N GLY A 19 -12.30 -25.99 -5.66
CA GLY A 19 -13.02 -25.99 -4.38
C GLY A 19 -12.17 -26.29 -3.15
N GLY A 20 -10.83 -26.18 -3.25
CA GLY A 20 -9.96 -26.40 -2.10
C GLY A 20 -8.48 -26.39 -2.42
N VAL A 21 -7.71 -27.02 -1.57
CA VAL A 21 -6.25 -27.13 -1.72
C VAL A 21 -5.76 -28.49 -1.24
N GLU A 22 -4.60 -28.87 -1.75
CA GLU A 22 -3.84 -30.02 -1.26
C GLU A 22 -2.54 -29.55 -0.63
N LEU A 23 -2.21 -30.09 0.53
CA LEU A 23 -0.92 -29.91 1.19
C LEU A 23 -0.03 -31.11 0.88
N TRP A 24 1.17 -30.81 0.46
CA TRP A 24 2.18 -31.79 0.11
C TRP A 24 3.45 -31.56 0.95
N LEU A 25 4.04 -32.64 1.41
CA LEU A 25 5.36 -32.60 2.05
C LEU A 25 6.40 -32.95 0.98
N ASP A 26 7.27 -32.00 0.66
CA ASP A 26 8.37 -32.18 -0.28
C ASP A 26 9.66 -32.40 0.48
N THR A 27 10.22 -33.56 0.37
CA THR A 27 11.53 -33.91 0.93
C THR A 27 12.56 -34.04 -0.19
N ALA A 28 13.84 -34.13 0.16
CA ALA A 28 14.89 -34.31 -0.84
C ALA A 28 14.69 -35.57 -1.71
N GLU A 29 13.97 -36.57 -1.21
CA GLU A 29 13.80 -37.86 -1.86
C GLU A 29 12.42 -38.02 -2.52
N GLN A 30 11.36 -37.44 -1.95
CA GLN A 30 9.99 -37.64 -2.41
C GLN A 30 9.05 -36.48 -2.04
N CYS A 31 7.96 -36.37 -2.79
CA CYS A 31 6.86 -35.47 -2.46
C CYS A 31 5.60 -36.28 -2.12
N GLN A 32 5.02 -36.00 -0.96
CA GLN A 32 3.88 -36.75 -0.43
C GLN A 32 2.69 -35.85 -0.14
N ARG A 33 1.53 -36.15 -0.71
CA ARG A 33 0.28 -35.47 -0.37
C ARG A 33 -0.16 -35.85 1.04
N ILE A 34 -0.21 -34.89 1.95
CA ILE A 34 -0.56 -35.15 3.35
C ILE A 34 -1.99 -34.75 3.70
N TRP A 35 -2.52 -33.69 3.06
CA TRP A 35 -3.86 -33.19 3.35
C TRP A 35 -4.59 -32.70 2.10
N THR A 36 -5.91 -32.83 2.11
CA THR A 36 -6.81 -32.09 1.20
C THR A 36 -7.74 -31.25 2.05
N ILE A 37 -7.81 -29.95 1.79
CA ILE A 37 -8.70 -28.99 2.46
C ILE A 37 -9.70 -28.49 1.42
N SER A 38 -10.98 -28.57 1.76
CA SER A 38 -12.07 -28.11 0.89
C SER A 38 -13.16 -27.45 1.72
N ASN A 39 -14.17 -26.89 1.10
CA ASN A 39 -15.34 -26.32 1.80
C ASN A 39 -16.05 -27.32 2.73
N GLY A 40 -15.76 -28.61 2.64
CA GLY A 40 -16.26 -29.64 3.52
C GLY A 40 -15.34 -30.00 4.71
N GLY A 41 -14.24 -29.27 4.88
CA GLY A 41 -13.24 -29.49 5.93
C GLY A 41 -11.93 -30.08 5.44
N ALA A 42 -11.01 -30.31 6.37
CA ALA A 42 -9.71 -30.89 6.09
C ALA A 42 -9.74 -32.42 6.22
N ARG A 43 -9.13 -33.10 5.27
CA ARG A 43 -8.99 -34.54 5.26
C ARG A 43 -7.51 -34.93 5.13
N ARG A 44 -7.02 -35.74 6.07
CA ARG A 44 -5.71 -36.36 5.93
C ARG A 44 -5.74 -37.42 4.83
N ASN A 45 -4.80 -37.33 3.92
CA ASN A 45 -4.68 -38.30 2.83
C ASN A 45 -3.84 -39.51 3.26
N PRO A 46 -4.15 -40.71 2.77
CA PRO A 46 -3.19 -41.81 2.82
C PRO A 46 -1.94 -41.39 2.04
N ALA A 47 -0.79 -41.86 2.46
CA ALA A 47 0.48 -41.56 1.83
C ALA A 47 0.41 -41.93 0.33
N THR A 48 0.41 -40.91 -0.52
CA THR A 48 0.47 -41.04 -1.97
C THR A 48 1.73 -40.31 -2.43
N VAL A 49 2.66 -41.04 -3.00
CA VAL A 49 3.87 -40.47 -3.60
C VAL A 49 3.52 -40.12 -5.05
N ASP A 50 3.66 -38.86 -5.38
CA ASP A 50 3.42 -38.34 -6.75
C ASP A 50 4.64 -37.54 -7.24
N PRO A 51 4.83 -37.33 -8.52
CA PRO A 51 5.86 -36.42 -9.04
C PRO A 51 5.63 -35.03 -8.45
N ARG A 52 6.73 -34.34 -8.11
CA ARG A 52 6.73 -33.03 -7.44
C ARG A 52 5.71 -32.07 -8.04
N PRO A 53 4.70 -31.65 -7.27
CA PRO A 53 3.75 -30.66 -7.73
C PRO A 53 4.43 -29.30 -7.84
N ARG A 54 3.96 -28.47 -8.78
CA ARG A 54 4.32 -27.06 -8.82
C ARG A 54 3.31 -26.30 -7.98
N GLY A 55 3.74 -25.71 -6.87
CA GLY A 55 2.85 -24.97 -5.99
C GLY A 55 3.56 -23.84 -5.28
N GLU A 56 2.81 -22.89 -4.79
CA GLU A 56 3.29 -21.81 -3.94
C GLU A 56 3.20 -22.22 -2.47
N LEU A 57 4.13 -21.72 -1.69
CA LEU A 57 4.34 -22.15 -0.35
C LEU A 57 3.63 -21.37 0.72
N LEU A 58 3.72 -21.93 1.86
CA LEU A 58 3.07 -21.80 3.11
C LEU A 58 3.85 -21.44 4.30
N PHE A 59 3.13 -20.99 5.29
CA PHE A 59 3.62 -20.77 6.64
C PHE A 59 3.32 -21.98 7.49
N SER A 60 4.30 -22.45 8.25
CA SER A 60 4.07 -23.49 9.24
C SER A 60 4.79 -23.20 10.53
N SER A 61 4.17 -23.51 11.64
CA SER A 61 4.77 -23.43 12.96
C SER A 61 4.19 -24.51 13.84
N GLY A 62 5.03 -25.42 14.29
CA GLY A 62 4.57 -26.58 15.06
C GLY A 62 3.62 -27.45 14.25
N THR A 63 2.37 -27.60 14.73
CA THR A 63 1.33 -28.40 14.07
C THR A 63 0.42 -27.59 13.15
N VAL A 64 0.58 -26.27 13.13
CA VAL A 64 -0.30 -25.37 12.37
C VAL A 64 0.38 -25.02 11.05
N ALA A 65 -0.35 -25.16 9.97
CA ALA A 65 0.07 -24.73 8.64
C ALA A 65 -0.98 -23.83 8.01
N GLY A 66 -0.53 -22.82 7.29
CA GLY A 66 -1.40 -21.90 6.58
C GLY A 66 -0.93 -21.70 5.15
N PHE A 67 -1.82 -21.42 4.23
CA PHE A 67 -1.49 -21.03 2.87
C PHE A 67 -2.37 -19.89 2.41
N VAL A 68 -1.80 -19.04 1.60
CA VAL A 68 -2.48 -17.88 1.03
C VAL A 68 -3.09 -18.27 -0.31
N GLU A 69 -4.36 -17.97 -0.47
CA GLU A 69 -5.10 -18.08 -1.71
C GLU A 69 -5.43 -16.69 -2.21
N ASP A 70 -4.79 -16.28 -3.29
CA ASP A 70 -5.08 -15.02 -3.95
C ASP A 70 -6.16 -15.24 -5.01
N LEU A 71 -7.32 -14.65 -4.81
CA LEU A 71 -8.46 -14.68 -5.73
C LEU A 71 -8.60 -13.37 -6.52
N GLY A 72 -7.50 -12.66 -6.71
CA GLY A 72 -7.48 -11.40 -7.41
C GLY A 72 -8.33 -10.34 -6.68
N VAL A 73 -9.26 -9.74 -7.40
CA VAL A 73 -10.14 -8.70 -6.83
C VAL A 73 -11.12 -9.20 -5.77
N GLN A 74 -11.33 -10.51 -5.65
CA GLN A 74 -12.11 -11.08 -4.54
C GLN A 74 -11.35 -11.05 -3.22
N GLY A 75 -10.06 -10.72 -3.28
CA GLY A 75 -9.18 -10.58 -2.15
C GLY A 75 -8.35 -11.83 -1.87
N THR A 76 -7.48 -11.68 -0.91
CA THR A 76 -6.56 -12.71 -0.46
C THR A 76 -7.14 -13.41 0.76
N PHE A 77 -7.13 -14.73 0.75
CA PHE A 77 -7.60 -15.56 1.86
C PHE A 77 -6.46 -16.40 2.42
N LEU A 78 -6.38 -16.46 3.72
CA LEU A 78 -5.55 -17.44 4.42
C LEU A 78 -6.40 -18.65 4.79
N ASN A 79 -5.99 -19.81 4.33
CA ASN A 79 -6.51 -21.10 4.75
C ASN A 79 -5.52 -21.70 5.74
N VAL A 80 -6.00 -22.10 6.92
CA VAL A 80 -5.18 -22.62 8.00
C VAL A 80 -5.66 -24.01 8.38
N VAL A 81 -4.73 -24.89 8.68
CA VAL A 81 -5.01 -26.21 9.22
C VAL A 81 -4.13 -26.48 10.45
N ASP A 82 -4.70 -26.95 11.53
CA ASP A 82 -3.96 -27.57 12.61
C ASP A 82 -3.93 -29.08 12.41
N MET A 83 -2.76 -29.61 12.07
CA MET A 83 -2.57 -31.02 11.77
C MET A 83 -2.75 -31.93 13.00
N ALA A 84 -2.63 -31.40 14.21
CA ALA A 84 -2.84 -32.17 15.42
C ALA A 84 -4.32 -32.34 15.76
N SER A 85 -5.10 -31.27 15.66
CA SER A 85 -6.53 -31.27 15.96
C SER A 85 -7.44 -31.51 14.76
N SER A 86 -6.90 -31.40 13.53
CA SER A 86 -7.66 -31.38 12.27
C SER A 86 -8.61 -30.18 12.15
N ALA A 87 -8.44 -29.16 12.97
CA ALA A 87 -9.20 -27.92 12.85
C ALA A 87 -8.76 -27.12 11.63
N THR A 88 -9.72 -26.48 10.97
CA THR A 88 -9.46 -25.66 9.77
C THR A 88 -10.15 -24.32 9.88
N TRP A 89 -9.50 -23.30 9.32
CA TRP A 89 -10.05 -21.95 9.26
C TRP A 89 -9.78 -21.35 7.89
N ARG A 90 -10.62 -20.44 7.46
CA ARG A 90 -10.42 -19.60 6.29
C ARG A 90 -10.77 -18.18 6.66
N VAL A 91 -9.80 -17.28 6.56
CA VAL A 91 -9.96 -15.87 6.89
C VAL A 91 -9.48 -15.00 5.75
N ARG A 92 -10.12 -13.87 5.58
CA ARG A 92 -9.65 -12.85 4.65
C ARG A 92 -8.45 -12.13 5.27
N ALA A 93 -7.32 -12.12 4.59
CA ALA A 93 -6.06 -11.63 5.14
C ALA A 93 -5.29 -10.80 4.12
N ALA A 94 -4.70 -9.69 4.56
CA ALA A 94 -3.81 -8.90 3.73
C ALA A 94 -2.41 -9.54 3.63
N PHE A 95 -1.96 -10.18 4.73
CA PHE A 95 -0.66 -10.82 4.82
C PHE A 95 -0.68 -11.88 5.92
N ALA A 96 0.13 -12.93 5.77
CA ALA A 96 0.27 -13.97 6.77
C ALA A 96 1.72 -14.42 6.95
N PHE A 97 2.05 -14.90 8.13
CA PHE A 97 3.40 -15.37 8.50
C PHE A 97 3.34 -16.33 9.68
N ALA A 98 4.45 -17.01 9.94
CA ALA A 98 4.61 -17.88 11.10
C ALA A 98 5.56 -17.24 12.12
N ALA A 99 5.13 -17.16 13.38
CA ALA A 99 5.93 -16.69 14.49
C ALA A 99 5.35 -17.20 15.83
N LEU A 100 6.12 -17.19 16.89
CA LEU A 100 5.68 -17.60 18.24
C LEU A 100 5.10 -19.03 18.29
N GLY A 101 5.55 -19.94 17.44
CA GLY A 101 4.95 -21.27 17.35
C GLY A 101 3.51 -21.29 16.80
N ARG A 102 3.08 -20.25 16.07
CA ARG A 102 1.72 -19.98 15.59
C ARG A 102 1.73 -19.53 14.14
N VAL A 103 0.58 -19.62 13.49
CA VAL A 103 0.32 -18.91 12.24
C VAL A 103 -0.46 -17.66 12.58
N LEU A 104 -0.04 -16.55 12.01
CA LEU A 104 -0.63 -15.24 12.21
C LEU A 104 -1.02 -14.64 10.87
N ALA A 105 -2.15 -13.92 10.85
CA ALA A 105 -2.59 -13.24 9.64
C ALA A 105 -3.10 -11.82 9.96
N ILE A 106 -2.56 -10.86 9.24
CA ILE A 106 -3.10 -9.49 9.27
C ILE A 106 -4.48 -9.52 8.60
N SER A 107 -5.49 -8.99 9.28
CA SER A 107 -6.84 -8.89 8.72
C SER A 107 -6.83 -8.06 7.44
N SER A 108 -7.76 -8.38 6.54
CA SER A 108 -7.92 -7.60 5.32
C SER A 108 -8.32 -6.17 5.65
N ASN A 109 -7.64 -5.21 5.00
CA ASN A 109 -8.02 -3.80 5.03
C ASN A 109 -9.02 -3.45 3.93
N ASP A 110 -9.59 -4.45 3.23
CA ASP A 110 -10.58 -4.25 2.18
C ASP A 110 -11.84 -3.59 2.76
N PRO A 111 -12.18 -2.38 2.34
CA PRO A 111 -13.33 -1.66 2.88
C PRO A 111 -14.67 -2.29 2.51
N THR A 112 -14.72 -3.25 1.57
CA THR A 112 -15.96 -4.00 1.26
C THR A 112 -16.28 -5.08 2.28
N ASP A 113 -15.34 -5.41 3.16
CA ASP A 113 -15.55 -6.34 4.26
C ASP A 113 -16.32 -5.62 5.39
N GLU A 114 -17.63 -5.78 5.42
CA GLU A 114 -18.52 -5.05 6.35
C GLU A 114 -18.28 -5.44 7.80
N ASP A 115 -17.94 -6.70 8.03
CA ASP A 115 -17.66 -7.24 9.37
C ASP A 115 -16.16 -7.19 9.71
N GLY A 116 -15.33 -6.76 8.77
CA GLY A 116 -13.89 -6.77 8.89
C GLY A 116 -13.39 -5.80 9.96
N LEU A 117 -12.73 -6.32 10.96
CA LEU A 117 -12.06 -5.57 12.00
C LEU A 117 -10.56 -5.43 11.65
N HIS A 118 -9.95 -4.32 12.07
CA HIS A 118 -8.51 -4.19 12.00
C HIS A 118 -7.86 -5.03 13.10
N GLY A 119 -6.84 -5.79 12.75
CA GLY A 119 -6.16 -6.60 13.75
C GLY A 119 -5.42 -7.79 13.18
N LEU A 120 -5.22 -8.77 14.04
CA LEU A 120 -4.44 -9.95 13.76
C LEU A 120 -5.21 -11.22 14.13
N HIS A 121 -5.37 -12.12 13.17
CA HIS A 121 -5.81 -13.49 13.44
C HIS A 121 -4.61 -14.32 13.92
N VAL A 122 -4.81 -15.08 14.99
CA VAL A 122 -3.82 -15.95 15.60
C VAL A 122 -4.33 -17.38 15.64
N PHE A 123 -3.61 -18.31 15.04
CA PHE A 123 -3.99 -19.72 14.95
C PHE A 123 -2.97 -20.56 15.69
N ALA A 124 -3.39 -21.25 16.73
CA ALA A 124 -2.54 -22.09 17.55
C ALA A 124 -3.37 -23.14 18.32
N ASN A 125 -2.82 -24.32 18.52
CA ASN A 125 -3.39 -25.35 19.42
C ASN A 125 -4.88 -25.66 19.16
N GLY A 126 -5.26 -25.76 17.89
CA GLY A 126 -6.65 -26.02 17.49
C GLY A 126 -7.62 -24.87 17.75
N GLN A 127 -7.14 -23.65 17.98
CA GLN A 127 -7.94 -22.47 18.22
C GLN A 127 -7.59 -21.34 17.26
N ALA A 128 -8.56 -20.51 16.93
CA ALA A 128 -8.39 -19.24 16.25
C ALA A 128 -8.83 -18.11 17.18
N THR A 129 -8.01 -17.10 17.33
CA THR A 129 -8.29 -15.91 18.13
C THR A 129 -8.06 -14.68 17.27
N PHE A 130 -8.84 -13.64 17.49
CA PHE A 130 -8.66 -12.34 16.85
C PHE A 130 -8.20 -11.31 17.88
N LEU A 131 -7.11 -10.62 17.58
CA LEU A 131 -6.59 -9.51 18.36
C LEU A 131 -6.93 -8.21 17.61
N GLU A 132 -7.92 -7.51 18.11
CA GLU A 132 -8.36 -6.24 17.51
C GLU A 132 -7.31 -5.13 17.73
N SER A 133 -7.16 -4.28 16.74
CA SER A 133 -6.37 -3.05 16.80
C SER A 133 -7.23 -1.83 16.46
N ASP A 134 -6.85 -0.67 16.97
CA ASP A 134 -7.52 0.62 16.74
C ASP A 134 -7.26 1.25 15.37
N GLY A 135 -6.66 0.48 14.46
CA GLY A 135 -6.44 0.88 13.07
C GLY A 135 -5.83 -0.24 12.24
N PRO A 136 -5.67 -0.02 10.92
CA PRO A 136 -5.10 -1.00 10.02
C PRO A 136 -3.69 -1.44 10.44
N VAL A 137 -3.46 -2.74 10.48
CA VAL A 137 -2.11 -3.28 10.59
C VAL A 137 -1.45 -3.21 9.22
N ILE A 138 -0.38 -2.43 9.12
CA ILE A 138 0.30 -2.16 7.86
C ILE A 138 1.31 -3.23 7.53
N GLU A 139 2.10 -3.61 8.51
CA GLU A 139 3.09 -4.66 8.41
C GLU A 139 3.27 -5.34 9.76
N ALA A 140 3.73 -6.58 9.73
CA ALA A 140 4.11 -7.31 10.91
C ALA A 140 5.28 -8.25 10.62
N GLY A 141 6.04 -8.56 11.66
CA GLY A 141 7.09 -9.55 11.63
C GLY A 141 7.28 -10.16 13.01
N GLY A 142 7.83 -11.35 13.07
CA GLY A 142 8.00 -12.05 14.33
C GLY A 142 9.16 -13.02 14.37
N ASP A 143 9.57 -13.38 15.56
CA ASP A 143 10.52 -14.46 15.84
C ASP A 143 9.87 -15.52 16.75
N SER A 144 10.67 -16.40 17.35
CA SER A 144 10.18 -17.42 18.27
C SER A 144 9.66 -16.88 19.60
N THR A 145 9.85 -15.60 19.90
CA THR A 145 9.57 -15.01 21.23
C THR A 145 8.54 -13.87 21.19
N ARG A 146 8.37 -13.21 20.04
CA ARG A 146 7.47 -12.06 19.91
C ARG A 146 7.08 -11.77 18.47
N VAL A 147 6.01 -11.01 18.30
CA VAL A 147 5.58 -10.37 17.05
C VAL A 147 5.57 -8.87 17.25
N VAL A 148 6.09 -8.13 16.28
CA VAL A 148 5.95 -6.67 16.21
C VAL A 148 5.16 -6.31 14.97
N MET A 149 4.21 -5.40 15.10
CA MET A 149 3.41 -4.91 14.01
C MET A 149 3.32 -3.39 14.03
N SER A 150 3.17 -2.80 12.85
CA SER A 150 2.90 -1.39 12.66
C SER A 150 1.40 -1.20 12.48
N VAL A 151 0.78 -0.41 13.35
CA VAL A 151 -0.65 -0.07 13.29
C VAL A 151 -0.79 1.39 12.90
N PHE A 152 -1.52 1.66 11.83
CA PHE A 152 -1.83 3.03 11.41
C PHE A 152 -3.05 3.56 12.17
N THR A 153 -2.90 4.69 12.84
CA THR A 153 -3.93 5.29 13.70
C THR A 153 -4.56 6.56 13.11
N GLY A 154 -4.35 6.79 11.81
CA GLY A 154 -4.84 7.97 11.09
C GLY A 154 -3.78 9.05 10.92
N SER A 155 -3.21 9.53 12.02
CA SER A 155 -2.17 10.57 12.01
C SER A 155 -0.77 10.03 12.24
N ASP A 156 -0.66 8.77 12.64
CA ASP A 156 0.58 8.18 13.13
C ASP A 156 0.64 6.67 12.88
N THR A 157 1.82 6.11 13.01
CA THR A 157 2.04 4.67 12.99
C THR A 157 2.65 4.24 14.32
N GLN A 158 1.96 3.36 15.03
CA GLN A 158 2.39 2.82 16.31
C GLN A 158 2.94 1.43 16.16
N LEU A 159 4.00 1.12 16.93
CA LEU A 159 4.46 -0.25 17.09
C LEU A 159 3.67 -0.94 18.20
N ARG A 160 3.16 -2.12 17.87
CA ARG A 160 2.46 -3.00 18.79
C ARG A 160 3.21 -4.32 18.89
N GLU A 161 3.25 -4.90 20.07
CA GLU A 161 3.99 -6.15 20.31
C GLU A 161 3.09 -7.20 20.96
N ILE A 162 3.24 -8.46 20.50
CA ILE A 162 2.69 -9.65 21.13
C ILE A 162 3.87 -10.51 21.57
N THR A 163 3.81 -11.05 22.78
CA THR A 163 4.82 -11.96 23.31
C THR A 163 4.37 -13.42 23.28
N GLU A 164 5.26 -14.35 23.59
CA GLU A 164 4.97 -15.77 23.65
C GLU A 164 4.01 -16.16 24.81
N ASP A 165 3.99 -15.39 25.90
CA ASP A 165 3.27 -15.69 27.13
C ASP A 165 1.76 -15.69 27.00
N GLY A 166 1.23 -15.41 25.85
CA GLY A 166 -0.19 -15.49 25.58
C GLY A 166 -0.65 -14.80 24.33
N VAL A 167 -1.89 -15.08 23.98
CA VAL A 167 -2.74 -14.21 23.20
C VAL A 167 -3.18 -13.10 24.15
N GLY A 168 -2.23 -12.27 24.57
CA GLY A 168 -2.47 -11.16 25.47
C GLY A 168 -2.83 -9.88 24.68
N ASP A 169 -3.18 -8.84 25.41
CA ASP A 169 -3.37 -7.51 24.86
C ASP A 169 -2.13 -7.05 24.08
N LEU A 170 -2.38 -6.32 23.00
CA LEU A 170 -1.30 -5.68 22.26
C LEU A 170 -0.57 -4.68 23.16
N VAL A 171 0.73 -4.85 23.35
CA VAL A 171 1.56 -3.90 24.10
C VAL A 171 1.99 -2.78 23.17
N VAL A 172 1.57 -1.56 23.47
CA VAL A 172 1.94 -0.38 22.69
C VAL A 172 3.31 0.11 23.13
N HIS A 173 4.24 0.15 22.20
CA HIS A 173 5.47 0.90 22.38
C HIS A 173 5.26 2.31 21.84
N HIS A 174 5.25 3.29 22.73
CA HIS A 174 5.29 4.69 22.32
C HIS A 174 6.62 4.95 21.64
N VAL A 175 6.57 5.07 20.35
CA VAL A 175 7.68 5.54 19.54
C VAL A 175 7.45 7.01 19.30
N ASP A 176 8.46 7.84 19.53
CA ASP A 176 8.40 9.25 19.14
C ASP A 176 8.07 9.33 17.65
N THR A 177 6.91 9.72 17.42
CA THR A 177 5.95 9.78 16.39
C THR A 177 6.39 10.36 15.06
N LEU A 178 5.60 10.17 14.04
CA LEU A 178 5.60 10.76 12.70
C LEU A 178 6.36 9.95 11.62
N SER A 179 6.44 8.65 11.73
CA SER A 179 7.09 7.88 10.67
C SER A 179 6.46 6.49 10.52
N GLY A 180 6.19 6.09 9.31
CA GLY A 180 5.84 4.72 9.00
C GLY A 180 6.97 3.78 9.37
N TYR A 181 6.67 2.79 10.20
CA TYR A 181 7.59 1.72 10.53
C TYR A 181 7.20 0.47 9.78
N LYS A 182 8.21 -0.21 9.26
CA LYS A 182 8.08 -1.56 8.77
C LYS A 182 8.73 -2.51 9.74
N ALA A 183 7.99 -3.52 10.19
CA ALA A 183 8.55 -4.57 11.04
C ALA A 183 9.14 -5.69 10.15
N LEU A 184 10.38 -6.06 10.41
CA LEU A 184 11.06 -7.13 9.70
C LEU A 184 11.58 -8.16 10.68
N SER A 185 11.53 -9.44 10.31
CA SER A 185 12.32 -10.49 10.97
C SER A 185 13.49 -10.87 10.06
N LEU A 186 14.71 -10.66 10.54
CA LEU A 186 15.94 -11.04 9.87
C LEU A 186 16.80 -11.86 10.86
N ASP A 187 17.26 -13.03 10.43
CA ASP A 187 18.14 -13.89 11.24
C ASP A 187 17.66 -14.15 12.67
N GLY A 188 16.33 -14.30 12.83
CA GLY A 188 15.72 -14.53 14.15
C GLY A 188 15.68 -13.29 15.06
N SER A 189 16.03 -12.12 14.56
CA SER A 189 15.93 -10.84 15.26
C SER A 189 14.89 -9.96 14.61
N LEU A 190 14.14 -9.23 15.43
CA LEU A 190 13.15 -8.25 14.97
C LEU A 190 13.80 -6.90 14.80
N TYR A 191 13.49 -6.29 13.66
CA TYR A 191 13.95 -4.95 13.32
C TYR A 191 12.77 -4.10 12.89
N THR A 192 12.85 -2.82 13.18
CA THR A 192 12.05 -1.82 12.51
C THR A 192 12.88 -1.16 11.43
N VAL A 193 12.29 -1.03 10.26
CA VAL A 193 12.90 -0.30 9.16
C VAL A 193 12.16 1.02 9.03
N ARG A 194 12.90 2.08 9.06
CA ARG A 194 12.41 3.43 8.89
C ARG A 194 13.05 4.01 7.64
N GLY A 195 12.24 4.31 6.64
CA GLY A 195 12.68 5.00 5.43
C GLY A 195 12.52 6.51 5.58
N PHE A 196 13.61 7.22 5.83
CA PHE A 196 13.71 8.64 5.47
C PHE A 196 14.74 8.76 4.37
N THR A 197 14.33 9.25 3.32
CA THR A 197 14.89 9.83 2.11
C THR A 197 16.32 9.51 1.69
N ASP A 198 17.28 9.48 2.55
CA ASP A 198 18.68 9.22 2.17
C ASP A 198 19.34 8.15 3.04
N THR A 199 18.64 7.70 4.07
CA THR A 199 19.17 6.66 4.96
C THR A 199 18.07 5.74 5.43
N LEU A 200 18.10 4.52 4.95
CA LEU A 200 17.35 3.43 5.54
C LEU A 200 17.90 3.21 6.97
N THR A 201 17.15 3.61 7.97
CA THR A 201 17.52 3.32 9.35
C THR A 201 16.91 2.00 9.76
N VAL A 202 17.75 1.00 9.98
CA VAL A 202 17.37 -0.29 10.54
C VAL A 202 17.71 -0.27 12.02
N ALA A 203 16.72 -0.40 12.88
CA ALA A 203 16.91 -0.47 14.32
C ALA A 203 16.38 -1.80 14.87
N SER A 204 17.17 -2.49 15.68
CA SER A 204 16.68 -3.69 16.38
C SER A 204 15.60 -3.29 17.38
N VAL A 205 14.51 -4.05 17.43
CA VAL A 205 13.45 -3.86 18.43
C VAL A 205 13.95 -4.43 19.77
N PRO A 206 14.16 -3.60 20.78
CA PRO A 206 14.69 -4.06 22.06
C PRO A 206 13.70 -5.00 22.76
N ARG A 207 14.21 -6.04 23.42
CA ARG A 207 13.42 -7.03 24.18
C ARG A 207 12.81 -6.51 25.49
N ARG A 208 12.96 -5.24 25.84
CA ARG A 208 12.37 -4.61 27.04
C ARG A 208 11.95 -3.19 26.68
N ASN A 209 10.89 -2.72 27.32
CA ASN A 209 10.30 -1.36 27.23
C ASN A 209 11.34 -0.23 27.19
N ARG A 210 12.12 -0.15 26.16
CA ARG A 210 12.95 0.98 25.82
C ARG A 210 12.24 1.76 24.73
N VAL A 211 11.89 2.98 25.05
CA VAL A 211 11.50 3.94 24.03
C VAL A 211 12.62 4.00 23.00
N LEU A 212 12.34 3.56 21.79
CA LEU A 212 13.24 3.74 20.65
C LEU A 212 13.26 5.24 20.36
N ARG A 213 14.21 5.96 20.96
CA ARG A 213 14.45 7.35 20.57
C ARG A 213 15.04 7.33 19.17
N SER A 214 14.20 7.57 18.20
CA SER A 214 14.64 7.91 16.87
C SER A 214 15.48 9.19 16.88
N PRO A 215 16.55 9.30 16.08
CA PRO A 215 17.10 10.62 15.77
C PRO A 215 15.95 11.50 15.27
N ARG A 216 15.90 12.75 15.71
CA ARG A 216 14.81 13.69 15.40
C ARG A 216 14.55 13.66 13.90
N PRO A 217 13.29 13.49 13.46
CA PRO A 217 12.97 13.61 12.06
C PRO A 217 13.37 15.00 11.56
N VAL A 218 13.97 15.06 10.41
CA VAL A 218 14.28 16.32 9.71
C VAL A 218 12.99 17.01 9.24
N ILE A 219 11.86 16.30 9.27
CA ILE A 219 10.55 16.81 8.89
C ILE A 219 9.67 16.90 10.14
N THR A 220 9.17 18.07 10.42
CA THR A 220 8.00 18.25 11.26
C THR A 220 6.76 18.07 10.39
N GLY A 221 6.29 16.83 10.26
CA GLY A 221 4.96 16.58 9.69
C GLY A 221 3.91 17.02 10.71
N LEU A 222 2.99 17.85 10.28
CA LEU A 222 1.81 18.20 11.06
C LEU A 222 0.62 17.59 10.33
N THR A 223 -0.22 16.85 11.06
CA THR A 223 -1.53 16.44 10.55
C THR A 223 -2.54 17.51 10.96
N PHE A 224 -3.30 17.98 9.99
CA PHE A 224 -4.40 18.90 10.25
C PHE A 224 -5.69 18.15 9.93
N PRO A 225 -6.49 17.77 10.95
CA PRO A 225 -7.83 17.28 10.67
C PRO A 225 -8.62 18.42 10.02
N SER A 226 -9.15 18.17 8.87
CA SER A 226 -10.09 19.03 8.17
C SER A 226 -11.47 18.41 8.25
N PRO A 227 -12.56 19.18 8.20
CA PRO A 227 -13.88 18.61 8.03
C PRO A 227 -14.03 17.85 6.69
N HIS A 228 -13.07 17.97 5.78
CA HIS A 228 -13.10 17.43 4.43
C HIS A 228 -11.99 16.43 4.13
N GLY A 229 -10.94 16.29 4.97
CA GLY A 229 -9.82 15.39 4.74
C GLY A 229 -8.74 15.54 5.80
N GLU A 230 -7.75 14.65 5.78
CA GLU A 230 -6.57 14.76 6.61
C GLU A 230 -5.35 15.11 5.76
N TYR A 231 -4.54 16.05 6.23
CA TYR A 231 -3.37 16.53 5.52
C TYR A 231 -2.10 16.28 6.30
N VAL A 232 -1.14 15.66 5.66
CA VAL A 232 0.23 15.51 6.17
C VAL A 232 1.06 16.66 5.60
N VAL A 233 1.37 17.66 6.43
CA VAL A 233 2.04 18.86 5.98
C VAL A 233 3.47 18.90 6.47
N SER A 234 4.40 18.98 5.52
CA SER A 234 5.82 19.25 5.77
C SER A 234 6.14 20.68 5.33
N ARG A 235 6.52 21.52 6.30
CA ARG A 235 6.74 22.95 6.08
C ARG A 235 8.19 23.28 5.77
N ALA A 236 8.39 24.19 4.83
CA ALA A 236 9.66 24.86 4.69
C ALA A 236 10.04 25.59 6.00
N PRO A 237 11.34 25.73 6.31
CA PRO A 237 11.81 26.41 7.53
C PRO A 237 11.40 27.88 7.61
N GLU A 238 11.25 28.51 6.46
CA GLU A 238 10.79 29.90 6.31
C GLU A 238 9.44 29.92 5.56
N ARG A 239 8.91 31.11 5.30
CA ARG A 239 7.68 31.25 4.51
C ARG A 239 7.86 30.65 3.14
N ALA A 240 7.11 29.62 2.83
CA ALA A 240 7.16 28.92 1.54
C ALA A 240 6.81 29.86 0.38
N THR A 241 7.54 29.72 -0.73
CA THR A 241 7.31 30.44 -2.00
C THR A 241 6.32 29.71 -2.92
N GLY A 242 6.04 28.46 -2.65
CA GLY A 242 5.11 27.58 -3.38
C GLY A 242 4.97 26.25 -2.66
N ALA A 243 4.23 25.33 -3.26
CA ALA A 243 4.05 24.00 -2.66
C ALA A 243 3.85 22.89 -3.69
N VAL A 244 4.11 21.66 -3.23
CA VAL A 244 3.67 20.43 -3.89
C VAL A 244 2.50 19.85 -3.08
N ILE A 245 1.38 19.58 -3.75
CA ILE A 245 0.24 18.83 -3.20
C ILE A 245 0.30 17.43 -3.78
N HIS A 246 0.46 16.44 -2.91
CA HIS A 246 0.65 15.04 -3.28
C HIS A 246 -0.58 14.20 -2.93
N PHE A 247 -1.02 13.40 -3.90
CA PHE A 247 -2.08 12.41 -3.75
C PHE A 247 -1.49 11.01 -3.83
N HIS A 248 -1.73 10.19 -2.82
CA HIS A 248 -1.30 8.79 -2.85
C HIS A 248 -2.09 7.95 -3.86
N GLY A 249 -1.54 6.79 -4.22
CA GLY A 249 -2.21 5.81 -5.07
C GLY A 249 -3.28 5.00 -4.33
N GLY A 250 -3.81 3.99 -4.98
CA GLY A 250 -4.77 3.08 -4.39
C GLY A 250 -6.07 2.97 -5.19
N PRO A 251 -7.20 3.52 -4.73
CA PRO A 251 -7.41 4.66 -3.82
C PRO A 251 -7.22 4.39 -2.33
N GLU A 252 -7.47 3.19 -1.86
CA GLU A 252 -7.39 2.82 -0.46
C GLU A 252 -5.93 2.65 0.00
N SER A 253 -5.19 3.76 0.06
CA SER A 253 -3.86 3.91 0.65
C SER A 253 -3.85 5.13 1.57
N TYR A 254 -2.70 5.59 2.02
CA TYR A 254 -2.60 6.71 2.96
C TYR A 254 -1.24 7.40 2.85
N GLU A 255 -1.21 8.66 3.27
CA GLU A 255 0.00 9.43 3.51
C GLU A 255 0.36 9.43 4.98
N VAL A 256 1.64 9.34 5.25
CA VAL A 256 2.22 9.56 6.58
C VAL A 256 3.43 10.49 6.45
N PRO A 257 3.84 11.15 7.54
CA PRO A 257 5.00 12.04 7.53
C PRO A 257 6.32 11.26 7.41
N GLU A 258 6.42 10.41 6.43
CA GLU A 258 7.65 9.71 6.09
C GLU A 258 8.06 10.07 4.66
N GLY A 259 9.34 10.10 4.42
CA GLY A 259 9.87 10.45 3.12
C GLY A 259 9.66 9.41 2.02
N ARG A 260 8.43 8.90 1.88
CA ARG A 260 8.12 7.85 0.89
C ARG A 260 8.29 8.27 -0.55
N PHE A 261 8.11 9.55 -0.86
CA PHE A 261 8.13 10.00 -2.24
C PHE A 261 9.53 10.43 -2.65
N PHE A 262 10.44 9.47 -2.79
CA PHE A 262 11.78 9.65 -3.37
C PHE A 262 12.60 10.82 -2.79
N GLY A 263 12.40 11.17 -1.51
CA GLY A 263 13.09 12.27 -0.87
C GLY A 263 12.62 13.67 -1.27
N LEU A 264 11.54 13.76 -2.02
CA LEU A 264 11.02 15.04 -2.50
C LEU A 264 10.50 15.95 -1.39
N PRO A 265 9.81 15.47 -0.32
CA PRO A 265 9.37 16.36 0.75
C PRO A 265 10.51 17.14 1.40
N GLN A 266 11.64 16.46 1.70
CA GLN A 266 12.82 17.11 2.29
C GLN A 266 13.49 18.06 1.32
N TRP A 267 13.60 17.64 0.06
CA TRP A 267 14.15 18.49 -0.97
C TRP A 267 13.31 19.75 -1.14
N CYS A 268 11.99 19.65 -1.18
CA CYS A 268 11.08 20.78 -1.25
C CYS A 268 11.30 21.74 -0.08
N ASN A 269 11.33 21.25 1.16
CA ASN A 269 11.54 22.08 2.33
C ASN A 269 12.89 22.81 2.30
N ALA A 270 13.95 22.11 1.90
CA ALA A 270 15.27 22.71 1.75
C ALA A 270 15.33 23.84 0.69
N HIS A 271 14.38 23.85 -0.24
CA HIS A 271 14.28 24.85 -1.31
C HIS A 271 13.14 25.86 -1.11
N GLY A 272 12.58 25.94 0.09
CA GLY A 272 11.54 26.93 0.42
C GLY A 272 10.15 26.58 -0.13
N LEU A 273 9.89 25.28 -0.38
CA LEU A 273 8.59 24.78 -0.82
C LEU A 273 7.95 23.94 0.30
N ASP A 274 6.64 24.09 0.49
CA ASP A 274 5.87 23.17 1.32
C ASP A 274 5.57 21.87 0.56
N TRP A 275 5.42 20.77 1.32
CA TRP A 275 4.88 19.51 0.82
C TRP A 275 3.61 19.16 1.59
N ILE A 276 2.52 18.89 0.88
CA ILE A 276 1.21 18.59 1.45
C ILE A 276 0.75 17.25 0.89
N GLY A 277 0.84 16.20 1.68
CA GLY A 277 0.23 14.90 1.38
C GLY A 277 -1.24 14.91 1.78
N VAL A 278 -2.12 14.43 0.90
CA VAL A 278 -3.57 14.44 1.12
C VAL A 278 -4.06 13.04 1.42
N ASN A 279 -4.54 12.81 2.65
CA ASN A 279 -5.40 11.67 2.97
C ASN A 279 -6.84 12.05 2.63
N TYR A 280 -7.14 11.93 1.34
CA TYR A 280 -8.44 12.32 0.81
C TYR A 280 -9.54 11.37 1.27
N GLN A 281 -10.80 11.80 1.21
CA GLN A 281 -11.95 10.93 1.39
C GLN A 281 -11.83 9.70 0.48
N GLY A 282 -11.91 8.51 1.05
CA GLY A 282 -11.59 7.27 0.33
C GLY A 282 -10.21 6.67 0.67
N SER A 283 -9.35 7.39 1.40
CA SER A 283 -8.08 6.85 1.90
C SER A 283 -8.32 5.79 2.97
N LEU A 284 -7.36 4.88 3.10
CA LEU A 284 -7.37 3.88 4.16
C LEU A 284 -7.14 4.55 5.52
N MET A 285 -8.19 4.62 6.32
CA MET A 285 -8.16 5.22 7.64
C MET A 285 -8.69 4.23 8.68
N PRO A 286 -8.43 4.45 9.99
CA PRO A 286 -9.02 3.64 11.05
C PRO A 286 -10.54 3.58 10.98
N ASP A 287 -11.17 4.70 10.62
CA ASP A 287 -12.61 4.74 10.34
C ASP A 287 -12.89 4.25 8.90
N ARG A 288 -13.49 3.08 8.79
CA ARG A 288 -13.90 2.50 7.52
C ARG A 288 -14.98 3.31 6.78
N LEU A 289 -15.78 4.09 7.51
CA LEU A 289 -16.75 4.99 6.86
C LEU A 289 -16.03 6.09 6.10
N TYR A 290 -14.90 6.58 6.63
CA TYR A 290 -14.06 7.52 5.91
C TYR A 290 -13.48 6.88 4.63
N THR A 291 -13.01 5.65 4.71
CA THR A 291 -12.47 4.92 3.53
C THR A 291 -13.53 4.74 2.43
N ARG A 292 -14.82 4.67 2.77
CA ARG A 292 -15.91 4.58 1.79
C ARG A 292 -16.51 5.94 1.41
N SER A 293 -16.11 7.01 2.07
CA SER A 293 -16.81 8.31 1.98
C SER A 293 -16.78 8.97 0.60
N ALA A 294 -15.79 8.62 -0.25
CA ALA A 294 -15.72 9.11 -1.63
C ALA A 294 -16.47 8.23 -2.64
N TRP A 295 -16.93 7.04 -2.27
CA TRP A 295 -17.54 6.11 -3.22
C TRP A 295 -18.76 6.73 -3.90
N HIS A 296 -18.84 6.62 -5.21
CA HIS A 296 -19.87 7.20 -6.09
C HIS A 296 -20.03 8.72 -5.99
N ARG A 297 -19.05 9.41 -5.38
CA ARG A 297 -19.02 10.88 -5.27
C ARG A 297 -17.62 11.46 -5.35
N TRP A 298 -16.72 10.77 -6.03
CA TRP A 298 -15.30 11.13 -6.14
C TRP A 298 -15.09 12.56 -6.55
N ARG A 299 -15.90 13.06 -7.50
CA ARG A 299 -15.80 14.44 -7.96
C ARG A 299 -15.93 15.45 -6.83
N SER A 300 -17.01 15.39 -6.07
CA SER A 300 -17.25 16.34 -4.98
C SER A 300 -16.24 16.16 -3.85
N ALA A 301 -15.96 14.92 -3.45
CA ALA A 301 -15.02 14.62 -2.39
C ALA A 301 -13.60 15.13 -2.73
N MET A 302 -13.11 14.87 -3.94
CA MET A 302 -11.77 15.30 -4.33
C MET A 302 -11.65 16.81 -4.51
N GLN A 303 -12.69 17.49 -4.97
CA GLN A 303 -12.70 18.95 -5.05
C GLN A 303 -12.67 19.59 -3.66
N GLU A 304 -13.43 19.07 -2.70
CA GLU A 304 -13.42 19.54 -1.32
C GLU A 304 -12.04 19.37 -0.68
N ASP A 305 -11.45 18.18 -0.76
CA ASP A 305 -10.15 17.86 -0.17
C ASP A 305 -9.02 18.65 -0.82
N PHE A 306 -9.06 18.80 -2.14
CA PHE A 306 -8.09 19.61 -2.87
C PHE A 306 -8.13 21.09 -2.47
N LEU A 307 -9.33 21.69 -2.38
CA LEU A 307 -9.48 23.07 -1.96
C LEU A 307 -8.97 23.29 -0.53
N GLY A 308 -9.24 22.35 0.38
CA GLY A 308 -8.68 22.36 1.72
C GLY A 308 -7.15 22.33 1.73
N ALA A 309 -6.52 21.50 0.89
CA ALA A 309 -5.06 21.48 0.74
C ALA A 309 -4.51 22.79 0.15
N VAL A 310 -5.21 23.41 -0.80
CA VAL A 310 -4.85 24.70 -1.40
C VAL A 310 -4.85 25.84 -0.36
N GLU A 311 -5.78 25.82 0.60
CA GLU A 311 -5.88 26.81 1.66
C GLU A 311 -4.71 26.73 2.66
N LEU A 312 -4.07 25.58 2.80
CA LEU A 312 -2.94 25.39 3.69
C LEU A 312 -1.64 26.06 3.22
N THR A 313 -1.58 26.54 1.99
CA THR A 313 -0.37 27.10 1.40
C THR A 313 -0.63 28.34 0.57
N SER A 314 0.43 28.98 0.11
CA SER A 314 0.39 30.17 -0.76
C SER A 314 1.34 30.00 -1.95
N GLY A 315 1.19 30.85 -2.99
CA GLY A 315 2.06 30.81 -4.17
C GLY A 315 1.68 29.74 -5.18
N PRO A 316 2.55 29.47 -6.18
CA PRO A 316 2.33 28.48 -7.21
C PRO A 316 2.36 27.05 -6.67
N LEU A 317 1.68 26.15 -7.37
CA LEU A 317 1.50 24.76 -6.99
C LEU A 317 1.99 23.80 -8.08
N VAL A 318 2.54 22.68 -7.67
CA VAL A 318 2.62 21.46 -8.48
C VAL A 318 1.75 20.40 -7.81
N LEU A 319 0.88 19.77 -8.59
CA LEU A 319 0.15 18.60 -8.14
C LEU A 319 0.93 17.34 -8.48
N ALA A 320 1.08 16.45 -7.53
CA ALA A 320 1.87 15.24 -7.68
C ALA A 320 1.10 14.00 -7.24
N GLY A 321 1.44 12.84 -7.80
CA GLY A 321 0.89 11.58 -7.35
C GLY A 321 1.39 10.39 -8.15
N TRP A 322 1.07 9.19 -7.67
CA TRP A 322 1.38 7.93 -8.35
C TRP A 322 0.11 7.10 -8.54
N SER A 323 -0.04 6.40 -9.69
CA SER A 323 -1.19 5.55 -9.97
C SER A 323 -2.51 6.36 -9.91
N PHE A 324 -3.45 5.94 -9.07
CA PHE A 324 -4.69 6.68 -8.83
C PHE A 324 -4.44 8.13 -8.40
N GLY A 325 -3.45 8.38 -7.55
CA GLY A 325 -3.05 9.74 -7.15
C GLY A 325 -2.55 10.59 -8.32
N ALA A 326 -1.86 10.01 -9.29
CA ALA A 326 -1.48 10.70 -10.51
C ALA A 326 -2.69 11.05 -11.39
N THR A 327 -3.68 10.14 -11.43
CA THR A 327 -4.95 10.39 -12.12
C THR A 327 -5.74 11.51 -11.43
N LEU A 328 -5.72 11.57 -10.09
CA LEU A 328 -6.29 12.70 -9.33
C LEU A 328 -5.58 14.02 -9.65
N ALA A 329 -4.25 14.04 -9.60
CA ALA A 329 -3.45 15.23 -9.90
C ALA A 329 -3.74 15.75 -11.32
N LEU A 330 -3.83 14.85 -12.30
CA LEU A 330 -4.18 15.17 -13.68
C LEU A 330 -5.60 15.78 -13.78
N THR A 331 -6.56 15.16 -13.09
CA THR A 331 -7.97 15.56 -13.13
C THR A 331 -8.21 16.93 -12.47
N LEU A 332 -7.48 17.21 -11.37
CA LEU A 332 -7.59 18.44 -10.59
C LEU A 332 -6.70 19.57 -11.10
N GLY A 333 -5.84 19.32 -12.08
CA GLY A 333 -4.81 20.25 -12.54
C GLY A 333 -5.29 21.68 -12.84
N ALA A 334 -6.46 21.84 -13.44
CA ALA A 334 -7.02 23.14 -13.75
C ALA A 334 -8.03 23.69 -12.71
N SER A 335 -8.17 23.03 -11.57
CA SER A 335 -9.12 23.47 -10.53
C SER A 335 -8.69 24.76 -9.83
N THR A 336 -7.46 25.23 -10.06
CA THR A 336 -6.96 26.52 -9.60
C THR A 336 -5.89 27.08 -10.55
N GLU A 337 -5.89 28.39 -10.76
CA GLU A 337 -4.87 29.10 -11.53
C GLU A 337 -3.47 29.05 -10.88
N ARG A 338 -3.40 28.69 -9.60
CA ARG A 338 -2.15 28.50 -8.88
C ARG A 338 -1.37 27.27 -9.34
N THR A 339 -2.03 26.28 -9.93
CA THR A 339 -1.35 25.10 -10.46
C THR A 339 -0.51 25.49 -11.68
N LYS A 340 0.78 25.16 -11.63
CA LYS A 340 1.77 25.43 -12.70
C LYS A 340 2.34 24.18 -13.32
N GLY A 341 2.21 23.04 -12.64
CA GLY A 341 2.71 21.79 -13.18
C GLY A 341 2.07 20.56 -12.54
N LEU A 342 2.22 19.44 -13.22
CA LEU A 342 1.79 18.11 -12.79
C LEU A 342 2.98 17.15 -12.80
N LEU A 343 3.22 16.47 -11.70
CA LEU A 343 4.22 15.43 -11.55
C LEU A 343 3.51 14.08 -11.38
N LEU A 344 3.44 13.30 -12.45
CA LEU A 344 2.57 12.14 -12.57
C LEU A 344 3.40 10.85 -12.66
N GLY A 345 3.20 9.94 -11.72
CA GLY A 345 3.74 8.58 -11.80
C GLY A 345 2.66 7.60 -12.26
N ALA A 346 2.82 6.99 -13.42
CA ALA A 346 1.92 5.99 -13.99
C ALA A 346 0.42 6.37 -13.96
N PRO A 347 -0.01 7.52 -14.52
CA PRO A 347 -1.42 7.92 -14.57
C PRO A 347 -2.21 7.02 -15.52
N THR A 348 -3.49 6.77 -15.22
CA THR A 348 -4.37 6.05 -16.15
C THR A 348 -5.03 6.98 -17.19
N GLY A 349 -5.15 8.24 -16.86
CA GLY A 349 -5.72 9.27 -17.76
C GLY A 349 -7.22 9.18 -18.01
N ASN A 350 -7.83 7.99 -18.00
CA ASN A 350 -9.25 7.79 -18.25
C ASN A 350 -9.80 6.57 -17.53
N LEU A 351 -10.79 6.77 -16.64
CA LEU A 351 -11.37 5.71 -15.83
C LEU A 351 -12.02 4.61 -16.68
N ALA A 352 -12.82 4.97 -17.67
CA ALA A 352 -13.53 3.96 -18.48
C ALA A 352 -12.56 3.03 -19.22
N LYS A 353 -11.51 3.58 -19.82
CA LYS A 353 -10.45 2.78 -20.46
C LYS A 353 -9.66 1.95 -19.48
N HIS A 354 -9.44 2.47 -18.27
CA HIS A 354 -8.79 1.70 -17.22
C HIS A 354 -9.63 0.50 -16.79
N VAL A 355 -10.94 0.69 -16.62
CA VAL A 355 -11.87 -0.40 -16.31
C VAL A 355 -11.87 -1.45 -17.44
N GLU A 356 -11.98 -1.03 -18.70
CA GLU A 356 -11.89 -1.94 -19.86
C GLU A 356 -10.60 -2.77 -19.83
N HIS A 357 -9.45 -2.13 -19.59
CA HIS A 357 -8.17 -2.80 -19.48
C HIS A 357 -8.14 -3.77 -18.30
N ALA A 358 -8.51 -3.33 -17.10
CA ALA A 358 -8.47 -4.13 -15.89
C ALA A 358 -9.33 -5.41 -15.99
N VAL A 359 -10.51 -5.32 -16.61
CA VAL A 359 -11.41 -6.44 -16.87
C VAL A 359 -10.78 -7.48 -17.80
N THR A 360 -9.86 -7.08 -18.69
CA THR A 360 -9.13 -8.07 -19.52
C THR A 360 -8.14 -8.90 -18.71
N ILE A 361 -7.66 -8.38 -17.58
CA ILE A 361 -6.75 -9.08 -16.67
C ILE A 361 -7.54 -9.98 -15.75
N ASP A 362 -8.56 -9.43 -15.10
CA ASP A 362 -9.47 -10.17 -14.21
C ASP A 362 -10.89 -9.58 -14.34
N PRO A 363 -11.88 -10.38 -14.81
CA PRO A 363 -13.26 -9.93 -14.93
C PRO A 363 -13.88 -9.37 -13.63
N GLY A 364 -13.41 -9.82 -12.47
CA GLY A 364 -13.85 -9.31 -11.16
C GLY A 364 -13.54 -7.83 -10.93
N HIS A 365 -12.61 -7.23 -11.71
CA HIS A 365 -12.35 -5.80 -11.63
C HIS A 365 -13.58 -4.95 -11.93
N LEU A 366 -14.51 -5.44 -12.78
CA LEU A 366 -15.74 -4.69 -13.04
C LEU A 366 -16.54 -4.44 -11.75
N ASP A 367 -16.72 -5.48 -10.95
CA ASP A 367 -17.43 -5.37 -9.66
C ASP A 367 -16.66 -4.49 -8.68
N TRP A 368 -15.34 -4.61 -8.63
CA TRP A 368 -14.47 -3.76 -7.80
C TRP A 368 -14.62 -2.28 -8.13
N PHE A 369 -14.57 -1.92 -9.41
CA PHE A 369 -14.75 -0.53 -9.86
C PHE A 369 -16.19 -0.05 -9.66
N ALA A 370 -17.19 -0.88 -10.00
CA ALA A 370 -18.60 -0.52 -9.87
C ALA A 370 -19.04 -0.25 -8.42
N ARG A 371 -18.39 -0.90 -7.45
CA ARG A 371 -18.65 -0.61 -6.02
C ARG A 371 -18.07 0.74 -5.57
N ARG A 372 -17.07 1.26 -6.24
CA ARG A 372 -16.32 2.45 -5.83
C ARG A 372 -16.64 3.69 -6.64
N PHE A 373 -16.99 3.51 -7.90
CA PHE A 373 -17.15 4.59 -8.87
C PHE A 373 -18.51 4.55 -9.55
N ASP A 374 -19.09 5.72 -9.77
CA ASP A 374 -20.21 5.90 -10.69
C ASP A 374 -19.67 5.84 -12.13
N LEU A 375 -19.64 4.62 -12.70
CA LEU A 375 -18.99 4.33 -13.98
C LEU A 375 -19.70 4.95 -15.19
N GLU A 376 -20.95 5.34 -15.07
CA GLU A 376 -21.75 5.94 -16.16
C GLU A 376 -22.10 7.43 -15.91
N GLY A 377 -21.87 7.91 -14.69
CA GLY A 377 -22.30 9.22 -14.24
C GLY A 377 -21.18 10.23 -14.06
N ASP A 378 -21.17 10.88 -12.89
CA ASP A 378 -20.27 12.00 -12.61
C ASP A 378 -18.81 11.60 -12.43
N ASP A 379 -18.54 10.44 -11.83
CA ASP A 379 -17.16 9.99 -11.64
C ASP A 379 -16.50 9.64 -12.97
N ALA A 380 -17.22 8.97 -13.90
CA ALA A 380 -16.70 8.67 -15.23
C ALA A 380 -16.35 9.94 -16.01
N LYS A 381 -17.18 10.99 -15.89
CA LYS A 381 -16.92 12.29 -16.51
C LYS A 381 -15.74 13.01 -15.83
N PHE A 382 -15.68 12.95 -14.52
CA PHE A 382 -14.60 13.56 -13.73
C PHE A 382 -13.24 12.96 -14.09
N PHE A 383 -13.14 11.65 -14.16
CA PHE A 383 -11.92 10.93 -14.52
C PHE A 383 -11.77 10.68 -16.03
N SER A 384 -12.31 11.54 -16.87
CA SER A 384 -12.17 11.42 -18.33
C SER A 384 -10.78 11.82 -18.86
N GLY A 385 -9.92 12.35 -17.99
CA GLY A 385 -8.60 12.88 -18.36
C GLY A 385 -8.64 14.20 -19.13
N MET A 386 -9.84 14.76 -19.32
CA MET A 386 -10.06 15.94 -20.17
C MET A 386 -10.47 17.19 -19.38
N ASN A 387 -10.61 17.07 -18.07
CA ASN A 387 -11.16 18.15 -17.23
C ASN A 387 -10.10 19.12 -16.76
N GLY A 388 -9.22 19.58 -17.51
CA GLY A 388 -8.29 20.45 -16.85
C GLY A 388 -7.20 21.05 -17.71
N PHE A 389 -7.55 21.39 -18.95
CA PHE A 389 -6.60 22.14 -19.76
C PHE A 389 -6.47 23.58 -19.26
N ASN A 390 -5.31 23.88 -18.76
CA ASN A 390 -4.82 25.24 -18.62
C ASN A 390 -3.57 25.34 -19.50
N ALA A 391 -3.54 26.26 -20.42
CA ALA A 391 -2.49 26.39 -21.45
C ALA A 391 -1.07 26.58 -20.90
N ASP A 392 -0.95 26.86 -19.58
CA ASP A 392 0.35 27.10 -18.93
C ASP A 392 0.83 25.92 -18.07
N LEU A 393 0.11 24.79 -18.06
CA LEU A 393 0.50 23.64 -17.25
C LEU A 393 1.60 22.82 -17.91
N GLN A 394 2.70 22.66 -17.21
CA GLN A 394 3.75 21.72 -17.59
C GLN A 394 3.48 20.34 -16.97
N VAL A 395 3.75 19.26 -17.69
CA VAL A 395 3.55 17.89 -17.19
C VAL A 395 4.85 17.12 -17.29
N LEU A 396 5.25 16.50 -16.19
CA LEU A 396 6.25 15.44 -16.16
C LEU A 396 5.57 14.13 -15.78
N GLU A 397 5.55 13.18 -16.69
CA GLU A 397 5.10 11.80 -16.46
C GLU A 397 6.31 10.88 -16.29
N ILE A 398 6.25 10.02 -15.29
CA ILE A 398 7.22 8.95 -15.03
C ILE A 398 6.49 7.62 -15.16
N HIS A 399 6.97 6.71 -16.03
CA HIS A 399 6.21 5.51 -16.34
C HIS A 399 7.10 4.29 -16.53
N GLY A 400 6.70 3.16 -15.96
CA GLY A 400 7.33 1.87 -16.22
C GLY A 400 6.92 1.30 -17.58
N GLU A 401 7.90 0.85 -18.36
CA GLU A 401 7.65 0.35 -19.72
C GLU A 401 6.72 -0.89 -19.74
N ASN A 402 6.81 -1.73 -18.70
CA ASN A 402 6.05 -2.97 -18.55
C ASN A 402 4.96 -2.86 -17.47
N ASP A 403 4.43 -1.67 -17.24
CA ASP A 403 3.35 -1.46 -16.30
C ASP A 403 2.06 -2.10 -16.81
N ILE A 404 1.63 -3.17 -16.15
CA ILE A 404 0.40 -3.89 -16.48
C ILE A 404 -0.82 -3.35 -15.72
N ASN A 405 -0.61 -2.63 -14.61
CA ASN A 405 -1.71 -2.07 -13.82
C ASN A 405 -2.24 -0.78 -14.46
N CYS A 406 -1.32 0.10 -14.84
CA CYS A 406 -1.60 1.36 -15.50
C CYS A 406 -0.77 1.47 -16.78
N PRO A 407 -1.07 0.69 -17.83
CA PRO A 407 -0.24 0.70 -19.05
C PRO A 407 -0.19 2.08 -19.67
N ALA A 408 0.97 2.49 -20.14
CA ALA A 408 1.21 3.84 -20.65
C ALA A 408 0.29 4.25 -21.80
N TYR A 409 -0.25 3.28 -22.57
CA TYR A 409 -1.20 3.61 -23.64
C TYR A 409 -2.50 4.25 -23.11
N LEU A 410 -2.87 4.02 -21.84
CA LEU A 410 -4.03 4.66 -21.22
C LEU A 410 -3.82 6.17 -21.04
N ALA A 411 -2.58 6.60 -20.80
CA ALA A 411 -2.24 8.01 -20.69
C ALA A 411 -1.93 8.68 -22.04
N ASN A 412 -1.60 7.90 -23.08
CA ASN A 412 -1.13 8.44 -24.37
C ASN A 412 -2.15 9.39 -25.02
N GLU A 413 -3.43 9.00 -25.06
CA GLU A 413 -4.45 9.83 -25.68
C GLU A 413 -4.61 11.19 -24.97
N VAL A 414 -4.54 11.17 -23.65
CA VAL A 414 -4.60 12.41 -22.86
C VAL A 414 -3.35 13.25 -23.11
N ALA A 415 -2.16 12.63 -23.12
CA ALA A 415 -0.92 13.32 -23.39
C ALA A 415 -0.90 13.96 -24.78
N GLU A 416 -1.37 13.26 -25.81
CA GLU A 416 -1.48 13.81 -27.18
C GLU A 416 -2.41 15.03 -27.24
N ARG A 417 -3.60 14.93 -26.65
CA ARG A 417 -4.55 16.04 -26.61
C ARG A 417 -4.01 17.25 -25.84
N TRP A 418 -3.26 17.02 -24.76
CA TRP A 418 -2.62 18.11 -24.02
C TRP A 418 -1.55 18.80 -24.85
N LYS A 419 -0.74 18.05 -25.60
CA LYS A 419 0.26 18.60 -26.53
C LYS A 419 -0.39 19.38 -27.68
N GLU A 420 -1.48 18.88 -28.23
CA GLU A 420 -2.26 19.58 -29.30
C GLU A 420 -2.79 20.94 -28.82
N GLN A 421 -3.03 21.10 -27.51
CA GLN A 421 -3.46 22.36 -26.90
C GLN A 421 -2.30 23.25 -26.46
N GLY A 422 -1.06 22.86 -26.77
CA GLY A 422 0.14 23.65 -26.49
C GLY A 422 0.77 23.41 -25.12
N ASN A 423 0.28 22.43 -24.34
CA ASN A 423 0.84 22.13 -23.04
C ASN A 423 2.07 21.19 -23.18
N PRO A 424 3.21 21.54 -22.59
CA PRO A 424 4.37 20.66 -22.57
C PRO A 424 4.05 19.39 -21.77
N TRP A 425 4.28 18.24 -22.37
CA TRP A 425 4.18 16.93 -21.71
C TRP A 425 5.48 16.16 -21.93
N GLU A 426 6.27 16.06 -20.90
CA GLU A 426 7.51 15.28 -20.87
C GLU A 426 7.25 13.91 -20.26
N ARG A 427 7.95 12.88 -20.73
CA ARG A 427 7.85 11.52 -20.16
C ARG A 427 9.24 10.95 -19.91
N VAL A 428 9.42 10.42 -18.72
CA VAL A 428 10.58 9.62 -18.33
C VAL A 428 10.17 8.16 -18.28
N TRP A 429 10.81 7.35 -19.11
CA TRP A 429 10.61 5.92 -19.11
C TRP A 429 11.51 5.23 -18.11
N LEU A 430 10.95 4.24 -17.41
CA LEU A 430 11.69 3.28 -16.59
C LEU A 430 11.78 1.95 -17.37
N PRO A 431 12.89 1.70 -18.10
CA PRO A 431 13.00 0.57 -19.01
C PRO A 431 12.88 -0.76 -18.29
N GLY A 432 11.99 -1.65 -18.80
CA GLY A 432 11.77 -2.98 -18.25
C GLY A 432 11.11 -3.00 -16.88
N ARG A 433 10.64 -1.86 -16.34
CA ARG A 433 9.96 -1.77 -15.04
C ARG A 433 8.45 -1.88 -15.18
N GLY A 434 7.82 -2.44 -14.13
CA GLY A 434 6.38 -2.44 -13.95
C GLY A 434 5.88 -1.18 -13.26
N HIS A 435 4.84 -1.34 -12.44
CA HIS A 435 4.13 -0.23 -11.80
C HIS A 435 4.93 0.56 -10.77
N TYR A 436 5.99 0.00 -10.20
CA TYR A 436 6.80 0.62 -9.16
C TYR A 436 8.28 0.63 -9.52
N ALA A 437 8.98 1.66 -9.06
CA ALA A 437 10.44 1.65 -9.02
C ALA A 437 10.93 0.57 -8.06
N SER A 438 11.78 -0.32 -8.52
CA SER A 438 12.19 -1.51 -7.74
C SER A 438 13.69 -1.59 -7.46
N ILE A 439 14.48 -0.70 -8.03
CA ILE A 439 15.92 -0.66 -7.84
C ILE A 439 16.41 0.76 -7.54
N PRO A 440 17.58 0.92 -6.87
CA PRO A 440 18.11 2.24 -6.51
C PRO A 440 18.30 3.20 -7.70
N GLU A 441 18.70 2.70 -8.86
CA GLU A 441 18.91 3.48 -10.06
C GLU A 441 17.61 4.13 -10.57
N ASP A 442 16.48 3.42 -10.47
CA ASP A 442 15.17 3.96 -10.81
C ASP A 442 14.79 5.09 -9.85
N VAL A 443 15.05 4.89 -8.54
CA VAL A 443 14.78 5.89 -7.50
C VAL A 443 15.60 7.16 -7.73
N GLU A 444 16.86 7.05 -8.13
CA GLU A 444 17.73 8.18 -8.45
C GLU A 444 17.21 8.93 -9.68
N LEU A 445 16.90 8.22 -10.76
CA LEU A 445 16.36 8.80 -12.00
C LEU A 445 15.04 9.55 -11.74
N ILE A 446 14.12 8.96 -10.97
CA ILE A 446 12.86 9.58 -10.60
C ILE A 446 13.11 10.84 -9.77
N SER A 447 13.97 10.74 -8.75
CA SER A 447 14.29 11.86 -7.86
C SER A 447 14.92 13.03 -8.62
N GLU A 448 15.88 12.76 -9.50
CA GLU A 448 16.55 13.78 -10.29
C GLU A 448 15.58 14.45 -11.27
N SER A 449 14.80 13.66 -12.01
CA SER A 449 13.83 14.18 -12.98
C SER A 449 12.77 15.06 -12.30
N ALA A 450 12.26 14.61 -11.15
CA ALA A 450 11.28 15.35 -10.38
C ALA A 450 11.85 16.66 -9.80
N ARG A 451 13.08 16.64 -9.24
CA ARG A 451 13.75 17.85 -8.73
C ARG A 451 14.00 18.87 -9.84
N ASN A 452 14.46 18.44 -10.99
CA ASN A 452 14.68 19.31 -12.16
C ASN A 452 13.36 19.95 -12.62
N PHE A 453 12.28 19.15 -12.66
CA PHE A 453 10.96 19.64 -13.00
C PHE A 453 10.44 20.67 -11.99
N LEU A 454 10.51 20.36 -10.70
CA LEU A 454 10.09 21.27 -9.63
C LEU A 454 10.90 22.57 -9.61
N THR A 455 12.21 22.50 -9.86
CA THR A 455 13.07 23.68 -10.00
C THR A 455 12.58 24.59 -11.10
N ARG A 456 12.36 24.05 -12.29
CA ARG A 456 11.89 24.79 -13.46
C ARG A 456 10.52 25.43 -13.24
N VAL A 457 9.60 24.67 -12.64
CA VAL A 457 8.18 25.09 -12.50
C VAL A 457 7.95 26.05 -11.32
N LEU A 458 8.64 25.84 -10.19
CA LEU A 458 8.35 26.55 -8.94
C LEU A 458 9.45 27.53 -8.49
N LEU A 459 10.70 27.34 -8.91
CA LEU A 459 11.82 28.10 -8.40
C LEU A 459 12.47 29.03 -9.43
N GLU A 460 12.50 28.64 -10.70
CA GLU A 460 12.94 29.54 -11.76
C GLU A 460 11.88 30.62 -11.99
N LYS A 461 12.28 31.88 -11.86
CA LYS A 461 11.39 32.99 -12.19
C LYS A 461 11.17 33.00 -13.70
N ALA A 462 9.89 32.88 -14.12
CA ALA A 462 9.49 33.14 -15.49
C ALA A 462 9.86 34.57 -15.92
#